data_ec0661a6f760e73100324e3752f9b315
#
_entry.id   ec0661a6f760e73100324e3752f9b315
#
_cell.length_a   1.000
_cell.length_b   1.000
_cell.length_c   1.000
_cell.angle_alpha   90.00
_cell.angle_beta   90.00
_cell.angle_gamma   90.00
#
_symmetry.space_group_name_H-M   'P 1'
#
loop_
_entity.id
_entity.type
_entity.pdbx_description
1 polymer ?
#
loop_
_entity_poly.entity_id
_entity_poly.type
_entity_poly.pdbx_seq_one_letter_code
_entity_poly.pdbx_strand_id
1 'polypeptide(L)'
;MIRKILLAGVAIAIAVARTALAGANGYVFEPVKAEVKKGDDVIVSVRLKHKATGKPVTDAVIVQTRIDMSPDAMGEMASPLTPVPSNEPGVYSFKTDLSMQGRWLLSIAAKVQGEPDTVVGEITFRATR
;
A
#
# COMPACT_ATOMS: atom_id res chain seq x y z
N MET A 1 -34.86 22.43 20.26
CA MET A 1 -34.04 23.18 19.34
C MET A 1 -32.58 23.02 19.61
N ILE A 2 -32.18 23.47 20.73
CA ILE A 2 -30.75 23.49 21.01
C ILE A 2 -30.16 22.11 21.07
N ARG A 3 -30.96 21.19 21.51
CA ARG A 3 -30.53 19.82 21.65
C ARG A 3 -30.01 19.23 20.38
N LYS A 4 -30.61 19.57 19.27
CA LYS A 4 -30.20 19.02 18.00
C LYS A 4 -28.79 19.40 17.66
N ILE A 5 -28.40 20.57 18.05
CA ILE A 5 -27.07 21.05 17.81
C ILE A 5 -26.05 20.23 18.56
N LEU A 6 -26.41 19.83 19.76
CA LEU A 6 -25.52 19.01 20.57
C LEU A 6 -25.24 17.67 19.90
N LEU A 7 -26.24 17.12 19.25
CA LEU A 7 -26.05 15.85 18.58
C LEU A 7 -25.05 15.98 17.44
N ALA A 8 -25.10 17.08 16.75
CA ALA A 8 -24.15 17.31 15.70
C ALA A 8 -22.73 17.34 16.23
N GLY A 9 -22.55 17.89 17.41
CA GLY A 9 -21.24 17.92 18.01
C GLY A 9 -20.67 16.53 18.30
N VAL A 10 -21.54 15.62 18.66
CA VAL A 10 -21.09 14.27 18.94
C VAL A 10 -20.53 13.61 17.67
N ALA A 11 -21.20 13.81 16.58
CA ALA A 11 -20.72 13.24 15.34
C ALA A 11 -19.34 13.75 14.96
N ILE A 12 -19.07 14.99 15.25
CA ILE A 12 -17.77 15.57 14.96
C ILE A 12 -16.69 14.90 15.78
N ALA A 13 -16.97 14.54 17.00
CA ALA A 13 -15.97 13.91 17.84
C ALA A 13 -15.44 12.61 17.23
N ILE A 14 -16.32 11.86 16.60
CA ILE A 14 -15.89 10.61 15.96
C ILE A 14 -14.94 10.88 14.83
N ALA A 15 -15.18 11.92 14.06
CA ALA A 15 -14.30 12.27 12.95
C ALA A 15 -12.92 12.65 13.46
N VAL A 16 -12.85 13.31 14.58
CA VAL A 16 -11.57 13.70 15.15
C VAL A 16 -10.73 12.48 15.51
N ALA A 17 -11.37 11.46 16.07
CA ALA A 17 -10.63 10.26 16.44
C ALA A 17 -9.91 9.65 15.26
N ARG A 18 -10.56 9.63 14.11
CA ARG A 18 -9.90 9.09 12.92
C ARG A 18 -8.80 9.99 12.41
N THR A 19 -8.99 11.27 12.53
CA THR A 19 -8.01 12.23 12.09
C THR A 19 -6.69 12.08 12.85
N ALA A 20 -6.76 11.66 14.10
CA ALA A 20 -5.57 11.50 14.91
C ALA A 20 -4.60 10.48 14.32
N LEU A 21 -5.08 9.59 13.46
CA LEU A 21 -4.25 8.58 12.83
C LEU A 21 -3.87 8.95 11.40
N ALA A 22 -4.08 10.22 11.02
CA ALA A 22 -3.95 10.60 9.62
C ALA A 22 -2.51 10.72 9.15
N GLY A 23 -1.51 10.82 10.03
CA GLY A 23 -0.14 10.96 9.59
C GLY A 23 0.22 9.92 8.55
N ALA A 24 0.66 8.76 9.01
CA ALA A 24 1.02 7.67 8.10
C ALA A 24 -0.18 7.16 7.34
N ASN A 25 -1.39 7.28 7.89
CA ASN A 25 -2.61 6.79 7.24
C ASN A 25 -3.18 7.76 6.21
N GLY A 26 -2.54 8.89 6.00
CA GLY A 26 -2.94 9.82 4.96
C GLY A 26 -2.55 9.41 3.55
N TYR A 27 -2.01 8.21 3.40
CA TYR A 27 -1.50 7.69 2.14
C TYR A 27 -2.13 6.35 1.83
N VAL A 28 -2.15 6.00 0.55
CA VAL A 28 -2.66 4.71 0.13
C VAL A 28 -1.74 4.12 -0.93
N PHE A 29 -1.45 2.83 -0.80
CA PHE A 29 -0.78 2.05 -1.82
C PHE A 29 -1.83 1.26 -2.59
N GLU A 30 -1.74 1.29 -3.90
CA GLU A 30 -2.65 0.56 -4.77
C GLU A 30 -1.86 -0.26 -5.77
N PRO A 31 -2.31 -1.46 -6.13
CA PRO A 31 -1.65 -2.18 -7.20
C PRO A 31 -1.94 -1.50 -8.53
N VAL A 32 -0.94 -1.38 -9.38
CA VAL A 32 -1.15 -0.89 -10.75
C VAL A 32 -1.91 -1.95 -11.54
N LYS A 33 -1.52 -3.21 -11.36
CA LYS A 33 -2.23 -4.36 -11.88
C LYS A 33 -2.38 -5.37 -10.78
N ALA A 34 -3.61 -5.64 -10.35
CA ALA A 34 -3.85 -6.57 -9.27
C ALA A 34 -3.64 -8.01 -9.69
N GLU A 35 -3.83 -8.32 -10.96
CA GLU A 35 -3.60 -9.65 -11.50
C GLU A 35 -2.39 -9.64 -12.41
N VAL A 36 -1.50 -10.60 -12.19
CA VAL A 36 -0.29 -10.75 -12.97
C VAL A 36 -0.08 -12.23 -13.25
N LYS A 37 0.61 -12.52 -14.34
CA LYS A 37 0.90 -13.91 -14.67
C LYS A 37 2.01 -14.42 -13.77
N LYS A 38 1.88 -15.64 -13.27
CA LYS A 38 2.94 -16.24 -12.47
C LYS A 38 4.18 -16.45 -13.31
N GLY A 39 5.33 -16.52 -12.68
CA GLY A 39 6.58 -16.78 -13.36
C GLY A 39 7.76 -16.20 -12.63
N ASP A 40 8.92 -16.31 -13.26
CA ASP A 40 10.14 -15.70 -12.77
C ASP A 40 10.26 -14.29 -13.32
N ASP A 41 10.94 -13.43 -12.55
CA ASP A 41 11.22 -12.06 -12.98
C ASP A 41 9.96 -11.29 -13.35
N VAL A 42 8.91 -11.48 -12.55
CA VAL A 42 7.65 -10.77 -12.72
C VAL A 42 7.78 -9.38 -12.13
N ILE A 43 7.24 -8.39 -12.82
CA ILE A 43 7.23 -7.02 -12.30
C ILE A 43 5.90 -6.77 -11.62
N VAL A 44 5.96 -6.40 -10.34
CA VAL A 44 4.78 -5.94 -9.60
C VAL A 44 4.99 -4.47 -9.30
N SER A 45 3.93 -3.69 -9.45
CA SER A 45 4.03 -2.24 -9.30
C SER A 45 2.93 -1.74 -8.41
N VAL A 46 3.26 -0.78 -7.56
CA VAL A 46 2.30 -0.13 -6.67
C VAL A 46 2.34 1.37 -6.91
N ARG A 47 1.19 1.98 -6.74
CA ARG A 47 1.05 3.42 -6.82
C ARG A 47 0.83 3.95 -5.41
N LEU A 48 1.64 4.91 -5.03
CA LEU A 48 1.52 5.57 -3.73
C LEU A 48 0.96 6.97 -3.96
N LYS A 49 -0.10 7.30 -3.25
CA LYS A 49 -0.72 8.59 -3.44
C LYS A 49 -1.27 9.12 -2.12
N HIS A 50 -1.50 10.42 -2.08
CA HIS A 50 -2.19 11.08 -0.97
C HIS A 50 -3.65 10.69 -1.00
N LYS A 51 -4.16 10.21 0.12
CA LYS A 51 -5.54 9.74 0.18
C LYS A 51 -6.54 10.87 -0.06
N ALA A 52 -6.25 12.05 0.47
CA ALA A 52 -7.19 13.15 0.41
C ALA A 52 -7.29 13.77 -0.98
N THR A 53 -6.19 13.83 -1.72
CA THR A 53 -6.15 14.54 -2.99
C THR A 53 -5.98 13.62 -4.19
N GLY A 54 -5.56 12.39 -3.97
CA GLY A 54 -5.25 11.47 -5.05
C GLY A 54 -3.95 11.77 -5.77
N LYS A 55 -3.19 12.74 -5.30
CA LYS A 55 -1.93 13.11 -5.96
C LYS A 55 -0.86 12.07 -5.71
N PRO A 56 -0.05 11.76 -6.72
CA PRO A 56 1.02 10.78 -6.54
C PRO A 56 2.09 11.30 -5.59
N VAL A 57 2.69 10.38 -4.83
CA VAL A 57 3.84 10.65 -3.99
C VAL A 57 5.06 10.20 -4.76
N THR A 58 5.86 11.16 -5.23
CA THR A 58 6.90 10.88 -6.20
C THR A 58 8.28 10.70 -5.60
N ASP A 59 8.44 11.05 -4.32
CA ASP A 59 9.75 11.10 -3.68
C ASP A 59 9.85 10.19 -2.47
N ALA A 60 9.03 9.15 -2.40
CA ALA A 60 9.11 8.20 -1.30
C ALA A 60 10.34 7.33 -1.43
N VAL A 61 10.92 6.99 -0.28
CA VAL A 61 12.04 6.06 -0.22
C VAL A 61 11.51 4.76 0.37
N ILE A 62 11.53 3.70 -0.41
CA ILE A 62 11.07 2.39 0.05
C ILE A 62 12.15 1.81 0.95
N VAL A 63 11.80 1.53 2.20
CA VAL A 63 12.78 1.08 3.19
C VAL A 63 12.66 -0.38 3.53
N GLN A 64 11.51 -0.99 3.24
CA GLN A 64 11.31 -2.40 3.56
C GLN A 64 10.23 -2.98 2.66
N THR A 65 10.46 -4.19 2.16
CA THR A 65 9.48 -4.91 1.37
C THR A 65 9.55 -6.40 1.69
N ARG A 66 8.40 -7.05 1.56
CA ARG A 66 8.30 -8.51 1.67
C ARG A 66 7.11 -8.95 0.84
N ILE A 67 7.25 -10.03 0.10
CA ILE A 67 6.12 -10.61 -0.62
C ILE A 67 6.03 -12.10 -0.27
N ASP A 68 4.82 -12.54 0.11
CA ASP A 68 4.59 -13.93 0.49
C ASP A 68 3.15 -14.32 0.21
N MET A 69 2.86 -15.60 0.40
CA MET A 69 1.53 -16.15 0.12
C MET A 69 0.68 -16.27 1.39
N SER A 70 0.84 -15.37 2.36
CA SER A 70 0.04 -15.41 3.57
C SER A 70 -1.48 -15.35 3.32
N PRO A 71 -1.99 -14.64 2.29
CA PRO A 71 -3.44 -14.70 2.04
C PRO A 71 -3.97 -16.10 1.73
N ASP A 72 -3.09 -17.00 1.27
CA ASP A 72 -3.46 -18.39 1.01
C ASP A 72 -2.91 -19.30 2.10
N ALA A 73 -2.65 -18.75 3.29
CA ALA A 73 -2.19 -19.48 4.47
C ALA A 73 -0.82 -20.15 4.25
N MET A 74 0.01 -19.55 3.40
CA MET A 74 1.35 -20.04 3.12
C MET A 74 2.36 -18.92 3.28
N GLY A 75 2.42 -18.36 4.49
CA GLY A 75 3.25 -17.20 4.75
C GLY A 75 4.75 -17.45 4.65
N GLU A 76 5.18 -18.70 4.73
CA GLU A 76 6.60 -19.01 4.55
C GLU A 76 7.00 -19.08 3.08
N MET A 77 6.03 -19.08 2.16
CA MET A 77 6.31 -18.99 0.74
C MET A 77 6.57 -17.53 0.39
N ALA A 78 7.81 -17.11 0.50
CA ALA A 78 8.22 -15.75 0.23
C ALA A 78 9.16 -15.73 -0.95
N SER A 79 9.22 -14.58 -1.62
CA SER A 79 10.11 -14.40 -2.76
C SER A 79 10.94 -13.14 -2.57
N PRO A 80 12.14 -13.09 -3.17
CA PRO A 80 12.92 -11.87 -3.13
C PRO A 80 12.29 -10.78 -3.98
N LEU A 81 12.53 -9.54 -3.58
CA LEU A 81 12.07 -8.36 -4.30
C LEU A 81 13.25 -7.49 -4.63
N THR A 82 13.37 -7.10 -5.87
CA THR A 82 14.42 -6.21 -6.32
C THR A 82 13.78 -4.95 -6.90
N PRO A 83 14.10 -3.76 -6.37
CA PRO A 83 13.55 -2.54 -6.96
C PRO A 83 14.02 -2.38 -8.40
N VAL A 84 13.12 -1.92 -9.25
CA VAL A 84 13.44 -1.64 -10.64
C VAL A 84 12.91 -0.25 -10.99
N PRO A 85 13.50 0.42 -11.98
CA PRO A 85 13.04 1.76 -12.34
C PRO A 85 11.61 1.76 -12.83
N SER A 86 10.92 2.86 -12.57
CA SER A 86 9.57 3.09 -13.07
C SER A 86 9.55 4.44 -13.77
N ASN A 87 8.86 4.51 -14.90
CA ASN A 87 8.75 5.75 -15.66
C ASN A 87 7.58 6.60 -15.23
N GLU A 88 6.70 6.07 -14.40
CA GLU A 88 5.50 6.79 -14.01
C GLU A 88 5.68 7.38 -12.60
N PRO A 89 5.45 8.69 -12.42
CA PRO A 89 5.57 9.29 -11.11
C PRO A 89 4.62 8.66 -10.11
N GLY A 90 5.14 8.38 -8.90
CA GLY A 90 4.32 7.78 -7.85
C GLY A 90 4.16 6.28 -7.97
N VAL A 91 4.77 5.66 -8.95
CA VAL A 91 4.74 4.21 -9.13
C VAL A 91 6.09 3.63 -8.75
N TYR A 92 6.04 2.60 -7.91
CA TYR A 92 7.23 1.90 -7.40
C TYR A 92 7.14 0.46 -7.85
N SER A 93 8.16 -0.01 -8.54
CA SER A 93 8.15 -1.30 -9.20
C SER A 93 9.21 -2.21 -8.64
N PHE A 94 8.90 -3.50 -8.63
CA PHE A 94 9.80 -4.51 -8.08
C PHE A 94 9.76 -5.74 -8.98
N LYS A 95 10.91 -6.37 -9.10
CA LYS A 95 11.02 -7.65 -9.78
C LYS A 95 11.01 -8.75 -8.73
N THR A 96 10.22 -9.77 -8.95
CA THR A 96 10.07 -10.88 -8.01
C THR A 96 9.70 -12.16 -8.76
N ASP A 97 9.77 -13.28 -8.05
CA ASP A 97 9.36 -14.56 -8.60
C ASP A 97 8.03 -14.95 -7.97
N LEU A 98 7.01 -15.07 -8.80
CA LEU A 98 5.70 -15.56 -8.35
C LEU A 98 5.56 -16.98 -8.88
N SER A 99 6.13 -17.93 -8.12
CA SER A 99 6.33 -19.29 -8.59
C SER A 99 5.06 -20.11 -8.62
N MET A 100 4.03 -19.69 -7.89
CA MET A 100 2.78 -20.40 -7.79
C MET A 100 1.62 -19.50 -8.10
N GLN A 101 0.60 -20.07 -8.69
CA GLN A 101 -0.70 -19.40 -8.83
C GLN A 101 -1.30 -19.20 -7.45
N GLY A 102 -1.91 -18.04 -7.22
CA GLY A 102 -2.51 -17.73 -5.93
C GLY A 102 -2.35 -16.28 -5.56
N ARG A 103 -2.60 -15.97 -4.29
CA ARG A 103 -2.57 -14.61 -3.79
C ARG A 103 -1.26 -14.36 -3.05
N TRP A 104 -0.61 -13.29 -3.46
CA TRP A 104 0.66 -12.86 -2.89
C TRP A 104 0.49 -11.50 -2.24
N LEU A 105 0.89 -11.41 -0.97
CA LEU A 105 0.79 -10.15 -0.22
C LEU A 105 2.12 -9.45 -0.23
N LEU A 106 2.12 -8.23 -0.76
CA LEU A 106 3.27 -7.34 -0.68
C LEU A 106 3.10 -6.43 0.52
N SER A 107 4.01 -6.55 1.46
CA SER A 107 4.08 -5.64 2.62
C SER A 107 5.18 -4.64 2.32
N ILE A 108 4.88 -3.36 2.45
CA ILE A 108 5.78 -2.32 2.03
C ILE A 108 5.81 -1.20 3.06
N ALA A 109 7.00 -0.66 3.28
CA ALA A 109 7.20 0.47 4.18
C ALA A 109 8.00 1.52 3.44
N ALA A 110 7.58 2.77 3.56
CA ALA A 110 8.19 3.88 2.84
C ALA A 110 8.33 5.09 3.74
N LYS A 111 9.39 5.84 3.51
CA LYS A 111 9.58 7.14 4.12
C LYS A 111 9.17 8.20 3.11
N VAL A 112 8.26 9.06 3.53
CA VAL A 112 7.77 10.15 2.69
C VAL A 112 8.30 11.45 3.26
N GLN A 113 8.81 12.29 2.39
CA GLN A 113 9.39 13.56 2.81
C GLN A 113 8.33 14.40 3.53
N GLY A 114 8.68 14.92 4.69
CA GLY A 114 7.76 15.70 5.49
C GLY A 114 6.91 14.90 6.45
N GLU A 115 6.94 13.57 6.38
CA GLU A 115 6.20 12.73 7.31
C GLU A 115 7.12 12.17 8.37
N PRO A 116 6.80 12.37 9.66
CA PRO A 116 7.63 11.82 10.72
C PRO A 116 7.51 10.30 10.83
N ASP A 117 6.36 9.74 10.47
CA ASP A 117 6.10 8.31 10.61
C ASP A 117 6.30 7.58 9.29
N THR A 118 6.76 6.34 9.38
CA THR A 118 6.88 5.48 8.20
C THR A 118 5.49 5.13 7.70
N VAL A 119 5.31 5.24 6.39
CA VAL A 119 4.06 4.88 5.75
C VAL A 119 4.12 3.40 5.36
N VAL A 120 3.17 2.61 5.85
CA VAL A 120 3.15 1.18 5.59
C VAL A 120 1.89 0.81 4.83
N GLY A 121 1.98 -0.26 4.05
CA GLY A 121 0.83 -0.76 3.32
C GLY A 121 0.97 -2.22 3.01
N GLU A 122 -0.18 -2.83 2.68
CA GLU A 122 -0.25 -4.22 2.28
C GLU A 122 -1.10 -4.28 1.02
N ILE A 123 -0.54 -4.88 -0.02
CA ILE A 123 -1.18 -4.95 -1.32
C ILE A 123 -1.20 -6.41 -1.77
N THR A 124 -2.36 -6.90 -2.17
CA THR A 124 -2.49 -8.28 -2.63
C THR A 124 -2.48 -8.32 -4.15
N PHE A 125 -1.62 -9.18 -4.69
CA PHE A 125 -1.57 -9.49 -6.11
C PHE A 125 -2.03 -10.92 -6.32
N ARG A 126 -2.79 -11.14 -7.37
CA ARG A 126 -3.19 -12.49 -7.74
C ARG A 126 -2.32 -12.95 -8.90
N ALA A 127 -1.57 -14.02 -8.68
CA ALA A 127 -0.78 -14.64 -9.74
C ALA A 127 -1.65 -15.66 -10.46
N THR A 128 -1.77 -15.48 -11.76
CA THR A 128 -2.58 -16.37 -12.59
C THR A 128 -1.68 -17.28 -13.39
N ARG A 129 -2.32 -18.31 -13.98
CA ARG A 129 -1.62 -19.30 -14.77
C ARG A 129 -0.94 -18.72 -15.98
#